data_86c0917ab43e1dc1bf8722d2f8b627bb
#
_entry.id   86c0917ab43e1dc1bf8722d2f8b627bb
#
_cell.length_a   1.000
_cell.length_b   1.000
_cell.length_c   1.000
_cell.angle_alpha   90.00
_cell.angle_beta   90.00
_cell.angle_gamma   90.00
#
_symmetry.space_group_name_H-M   'P 1'
#
loop_
_entity.id
_entity.type
_entity.pdbx_description
1 polymer ?
#
loop_
_entity_poly.entity_id
_entity_poly.type
_entity_poly.pdbx_seq_one_letter_code
_entity_poly.pdbx_strand_id
1 'polypeptide(L)'
;MLEMNSRERVLAALDHQETDRVPIAMVCGGINPPAMKALDEFLQRTRGIDAESYINSFLDVAEFWVTGDFNQEIDMWGVARKEISYGAGSYSEIVHYPLREKNTLQEIRQHTFPRLKDMNVEKWVGEIRHLRRNSDQAFVLANANLFETTWYMRGFEQAFEDMLLQPDLIHFIMDRVTTFFIDYFYAILSKCRGEIDMVFTADDIGHQDGLLLSLDMWEEFIKPYHVRINEMIHNMGARVIYHTDGAVSEAVPGLIDMGIDVLQALQFSAANMDPHQLKDNYGKILCFEGGMCVQKVLPFGTVEEVRQETRRLISILGKNGGYLCGPSHFIQAGTPAENIAAFFDEARDFKP
;
A
#
# COMPACT_ATOMS: atom_id res chain seq x y z
N MET A 1 -28.62 7.13 8.57
CA MET A 1 -27.87 7.93 7.58
C MET A 1 -28.40 7.62 6.20
N LEU A 2 -28.29 8.53 5.21
CA LEU A 2 -28.54 8.20 3.80
C LEU A 2 -27.47 7.21 3.35
N GLU A 3 -27.83 6.31 2.44
CA GLU A 3 -26.89 5.36 1.84
C GLU A 3 -25.88 6.14 0.99
N MET A 4 -24.58 5.95 1.27
CA MET A 4 -23.48 6.59 0.54
C MET A 4 -23.03 5.70 -0.61
N ASN A 5 -22.62 6.28 -1.74
CA ASN A 5 -21.85 5.54 -2.73
C ASN A 5 -20.41 5.30 -2.22
N SER A 6 -19.66 4.44 -2.90
CA SER A 6 -18.31 4.02 -2.46
C SER A 6 -17.35 5.20 -2.28
N ARG A 7 -17.29 6.11 -3.25
CA ARG A 7 -16.41 7.28 -3.18
C ARG A 7 -16.82 8.25 -2.05
N GLU A 8 -18.10 8.54 -1.91
CA GLU A 8 -18.62 9.40 -0.83
C GLU A 8 -18.24 8.81 0.54
N ARG A 9 -18.39 7.51 0.70
CA ARG A 9 -18.03 6.78 1.93
C ARG A 9 -16.54 6.89 2.24
N VAL A 10 -15.67 6.66 1.25
CA VAL A 10 -14.21 6.79 1.42
C VAL A 10 -13.84 8.22 1.76
N LEU A 11 -14.32 9.21 1.02
CA LEU A 11 -13.98 10.62 1.27
C LEU A 11 -14.47 11.09 2.64
N ALA A 12 -15.68 10.69 3.06
CA ALA A 12 -16.18 11.00 4.40
C ALA A 12 -15.30 10.36 5.50
N ALA A 13 -14.89 9.09 5.31
CA ALA A 13 -13.97 8.44 6.23
C ALA A 13 -12.61 9.17 6.31
N LEU A 14 -12.05 9.59 5.16
CA LEU A 14 -10.80 10.36 5.09
C LEU A 14 -10.92 11.74 5.74
N ASP A 15 -12.11 12.32 5.77
CA ASP A 15 -12.42 13.58 6.45
C ASP A 15 -12.86 13.37 7.92
N HIS A 16 -12.57 12.19 8.50
CA HIS A 16 -12.91 11.81 9.87
C HIS A 16 -14.41 11.97 10.21
N GLN A 17 -15.27 11.65 9.24
CA GLN A 17 -16.72 11.65 9.41
C GLN A 17 -17.26 10.22 9.51
N GLU A 18 -18.31 10.03 10.29
CA GLU A 18 -19.02 8.76 10.36
C GLU A 18 -19.74 8.46 9.04
N THR A 19 -19.69 7.22 8.63
CA THR A 19 -20.24 6.72 7.37
C THR A 19 -21.39 5.73 7.62
N ASP A 20 -22.17 5.42 6.59
CA ASP A 20 -23.27 4.43 6.68
C ASP A 20 -22.76 3.00 7.03
N ARG A 21 -21.54 2.68 6.66
CA ARG A 21 -20.66 1.57 7.10
C ARG A 21 -19.21 1.97 6.94
N VAL A 22 -18.29 1.28 7.58
CA VAL A 22 -16.86 1.49 7.32
C VAL A 22 -16.53 1.10 5.88
N PRO A 23 -15.82 1.95 5.09
CA PRO A 23 -15.38 1.59 3.76
C PRO A 23 -14.42 0.40 3.79
N ILE A 24 -14.48 -0.43 2.75
CA ILE A 24 -13.64 -1.63 2.58
C ILE A 24 -12.63 -1.38 1.46
N ALA A 25 -11.35 -1.59 1.77
CA ALA A 25 -10.26 -1.41 0.83
C ALA A 25 -9.27 -2.58 0.89
N MET A 26 -8.51 -2.76 -0.17
CA MET A 26 -7.36 -3.68 -0.24
C MET A 26 -6.20 -2.99 -0.94
N VAL A 27 -5.84 -1.78 -0.48
CA VAL A 27 -4.72 -1.02 -1.07
C VAL A 27 -3.41 -1.75 -0.79
N CYS A 28 -2.56 -1.90 -1.81
CA CYS A 28 -1.37 -2.77 -1.77
C CYS A 28 -1.66 -4.19 -1.24
N GLY A 29 -2.91 -4.57 -1.29
CA GLY A 29 -3.40 -5.88 -0.87
C GLY A 29 -3.86 -6.69 -2.08
N GLY A 30 -4.26 -7.90 -1.80
CA GLY A 30 -4.81 -8.78 -2.82
C GLY A 30 -5.01 -10.17 -2.25
N ILE A 31 -5.46 -11.06 -3.09
CA ILE A 31 -5.62 -12.47 -2.74
C ILE A 31 -4.68 -13.27 -3.64
N ASN A 32 -3.74 -14.00 -3.04
CA ASN A 32 -2.82 -14.85 -3.78
C ASN A 32 -3.59 -15.83 -4.68
N PRO A 33 -3.14 -16.11 -5.92
CA PRO A 33 -3.90 -16.92 -6.88
C PRO A 33 -4.41 -18.26 -6.37
N PRO A 34 -3.66 -19.08 -5.61
CA PRO A 34 -4.19 -20.29 -5.00
C PRO A 34 -5.32 -20.05 -3.99
N ALA A 35 -5.26 -18.97 -3.19
CA ALA A 35 -6.32 -18.61 -2.25
C ALA A 35 -7.55 -18.08 -2.99
N MET A 36 -7.38 -17.28 -4.05
CA MET A 36 -8.46 -16.82 -4.91
C MET A 36 -9.19 -17.97 -5.57
N LYS A 37 -8.45 -18.97 -6.07
CA LYS A 37 -9.03 -20.18 -6.65
C LYS A 37 -9.85 -20.97 -5.61
N ALA A 38 -9.31 -21.15 -4.40
CA ALA A 38 -10.05 -21.83 -3.32
C ALA A 38 -11.31 -21.06 -2.92
N LEU A 39 -11.24 -19.72 -2.90
CA LEU A 39 -12.41 -18.88 -2.65
C LEU A 39 -13.46 -19.01 -3.76
N ASP A 40 -13.05 -19.08 -5.03
CA ASP A 40 -13.95 -19.25 -6.15
C ASP A 40 -14.70 -20.59 -6.06
N GLU A 41 -13.98 -21.69 -5.84
CA GLU A 41 -14.56 -23.03 -5.67
C GLU A 41 -15.55 -23.08 -4.48
N PHE A 42 -15.23 -22.39 -3.38
CA PHE A 42 -16.10 -22.29 -2.21
C PHE A 42 -17.38 -21.50 -2.52
N LEU A 43 -17.25 -20.31 -3.13
CA LEU A 43 -18.37 -19.42 -3.42
C LEU A 43 -19.29 -19.98 -4.51
N GLN A 44 -18.73 -20.58 -5.56
CA GLN A 44 -19.53 -21.26 -6.59
C GLN A 44 -20.41 -22.37 -5.97
N ARG A 45 -19.83 -23.19 -5.08
CA ARG A 45 -20.55 -24.28 -4.42
C ARG A 45 -21.61 -23.80 -3.42
N THR A 46 -21.32 -22.74 -2.66
CA THR A 46 -22.17 -22.32 -1.53
C THR A 46 -23.14 -21.18 -1.87
N ARG A 47 -22.80 -20.35 -2.87
CA ARG A 47 -23.56 -19.12 -3.20
C ARG A 47 -23.88 -18.95 -4.69
N GLY A 48 -23.26 -19.76 -5.58
CA GLY A 48 -23.46 -19.67 -7.04
C GLY A 48 -22.88 -18.39 -7.67
N ILE A 49 -21.83 -17.81 -7.07
CA ILE A 49 -21.15 -16.60 -7.55
C ILE A 49 -19.64 -16.85 -7.68
N ASP A 50 -18.97 -16.14 -8.60
CA ASP A 50 -17.53 -16.18 -8.73
C ASP A 50 -16.83 -15.25 -7.70
N ALA A 51 -15.57 -15.58 -7.38
CA ALA A 51 -14.83 -14.87 -6.36
C ALA A 51 -14.51 -13.42 -6.74
N GLU A 52 -14.23 -13.15 -8.02
CA GLU A 52 -13.90 -11.81 -8.49
C GLU A 52 -15.10 -10.86 -8.35
N SER A 53 -16.27 -11.27 -8.85
CA SER A 53 -17.52 -10.52 -8.67
C SER A 53 -17.86 -10.33 -7.20
N TYR A 54 -17.65 -11.37 -6.38
CA TYR A 54 -17.89 -11.31 -4.94
C TYR A 54 -17.00 -10.25 -4.29
N ILE A 55 -15.68 -10.32 -4.45
CA ILE A 55 -14.75 -9.35 -3.85
C ILE A 55 -15.01 -7.94 -4.35
N ASN A 56 -15.16 -7.75 -5.68
CA ASN A 56 -15.41 -6.45 -6.26
C ASN A 56 -16.71 -5.79 -5.76
N SER A 57 -17.69 -6.58 -5.32
CA SER A 57 -18.94 -6.06 -4.74
C SER A 57 -18.76 -5.40 -3.36
N PHE A 58 -17.63 -5.61 -2.71
CA PHE A 58 -17.32 -5.04 -1.38
C PHE A 58 -16.41 -3.82 -1.45
N LEU A 59 -15.49 -3.79 -2.43
CA LEU A 59 -14.41 -2.79 -2.46
C LEU A 59 -14.93 -1.40 -2.80
N ASP A 60 -14.67 -0.44 -1.91
CA ASP A 60 -14.96 0.97 -2.10
C ASP A 60 -13.82 1.72 -2.81
N VAL A 61 -12.70 1.05 -3.07
CA VAL A 61 -11.48 1.62 -3.66
C VAL A 61 -11.03 0.80 -4.87
N ALA A 62 -10.58 1.49 -5.92
CA ALA A 62 -9.92 0.90 -7.09
C ALA A 62 -8.51 1.48 -7.26
N GLU A 63 -7.57 0.62 -7.63
CA GLU A 63 -6.15 0.97 -7.77
C GLU A 63 -5.69 0.99 -9.23
N PHE A 64 -4.80 1.93 -9.55
CA PHE A 64 -4.09 2.02 -10.83
C PHE A 64 -2.59 1.85 -10.60
N TRP A 65 -2.06 0.67 -10.88
CA TRP A 65 -0.64 0.34 -10.77
C TRP A 65 0.12 0.83 -12.00
N VAL A 66 0.45 2.13 -12.01
CA VAL A 66 0.99 2.82 -13.18
C VAL A 66 2.47 2.58 -13.43
N THR A 67 3.20 2.06 -12.47
CA THR A 67 4.66 1.82 -12.53
C THR A 67 5.02 0.43 -13.04
N GLY A 68 4.02 -0.34 -13.43
CA GLY A 68 4.19 -1.69 -13.96
C GLY A 68 4.13 -2.77 -12.89
N ASP A 69 4.03 -4.00 -13.36
CA ASP A 69 3.99 -5.19 -12.53
C ASP A 69 5.42 -5.56 -12.11
N PHE A 70 5.63 -5.85 -10.81
CA PHE A 70 6.87 -6.43 -10.29
C PHE A 70 7.21 -7.82 -10.87
N ASN A 71 6.26 -8.43 -11.59
CA ASN A 71 6.45 -9.72 -12.28
C ASN A 71 7.17 -9.62 -13.63
N GLN A 72 7.65 -8.44 -14.03
CA GLN A 72 8.49 -8.33 -15.21
C GLN A 72 9.88 -8.92 -14.93
N GLU A 73 10.40 -9.69 -15.87
CA GLU A 73 11.73 -10.31 -15.76
C GLU A 73 12.83 -9.26 -15.52
N ILE A 74 12.72 -8.09 -16.17
CA ILE A 74 13.54 -6.90 -15.89
C ILE A 74 12.61 -5.68 -15.83
N ASP A 75 12.61 -4.96 -14.73
CA ASP A 75 11.80 -3.77 -14.56
C ASP A 75 12.42 -2.50 -15.18
N MET A 76 11.69 -1.39 -15.12
CA MET A 76 12.14 -0.11 -15.69
C MET A 76 13.42 0.44 -15.04
N TRP A 77 13.76 -0.01 -13.82
CA TRP A 77 14.95 0.37 -13.08
C TRP A 77 16.17 -0.50 -13.43
N GLY A 78 15.98 -1.56 -14.25
CA GLY A 78 16.99 -2.53 -14.62
C GLY A 78 17.16 -3.65 -13.58
N VAL A 79 16.27 -3.74 -12.61
CA VAL A 79 16.26 -4.82 -11.61
C VAL A 79 15.69 -6.08 -12.24
N ALA A 80 16.43 -7.20 -12.18
CA ALA A 80 15.91 -8.47 -12.69
C ALA A 80 15.42 -9.35 -11.52
N ARG A 81 14.27 -10.00 -11.75
CA ARG A 81 13.60 -10.88 -10.76
C ARG A 81 13.35 -12.26 -11.35
N LYS A 82 13.21 -13.23 -10.45
CA LYS A 82 12.87 -14.61 -10.79
C LYS A 82 11.87 -15.16 -9.79
N GLU A 83 10.87 -15.85 -10.30
CA GLU A 83 9.90 -16.57 -9.47
C GLU A 83 10.56 -17.76 -8.74
N ILE A 84 10.44 -17.76 -7.40
CA ILE A 84 10.89 -18.84 -6.52
C ILE A 84 9.69 -19.47 -5.85
N SER A 85 9.52 -20.80 -6.06
CA SER A 85 8.44 -21.55 -5.45
C SER A 85 8.78 -21.96 -4.03
N TYR A 86 7.81 -21.81 -3.11
CA TYR A 86 7.86 -22.35 -1.75
C TYR A 86 6.83 -23.51 -1.55
N GLY A 87 6.37 -24.13 -2.63
CA GLY A 87 5.47 -25.28 -2.62
C GLY A 87 3.97 -24.89 -2.65
N ALA A 88 3.49 -24.08 -1.71
CA ALA A 88 2.10 -23.63 -1.68
C ALA A 88 1.85 -22.43 -2.62
N GLY A 89 2.90 -21.71 -2.98
CA GLY A 89 2.87 -20.54 -3.86
C GLY A 89 4.27 -20.21 -4.38
N SER A 90 4.42 -19.00 -4.93
CA SER A 90 5.71 -18.46 -5.34
C SER A 90 5.83 -17.00 -4.91
N TYR A 91 7.06 -16.49 -4.88
CA TYR A 91 7.37 -15.08 -4.73
C TYR A 91 8.47 -14.67 -5.70
N SER A 92 8.52 -13.39 -6.01
CA SER A 92 9.48 -12.82 -6.95
C SER A 92 10.74 -12.37 -6.19
N GLU A 93 11.90 -13.00 -6.49
CA GLU A 93 13.18 -12.70 -5.86
C GLU A 93 14.08 -11.91 -6.80
N ILE A 94 14.78 -10.89 -6.28
CA ILE A 94 15.73 -10.09 -7.04
C ILE A 94 17.00 -10.93 -7.27
N VAL A 95 17.35 -11.11 -8.54
CA VAL A 95 18.55 -11.87 -8.97
C VAL A 95 19.62 -10.97 -9.60
N HIS A 96 19.28 -9.72 -9.93
CA HIS A 96 20.24 -8.74 -10.45
C HIS A 96 19.94 -7.33 -9.94
N TYR A 97 20.97 -6.69 -9.42
CA TYR A 97 20.98 -5.34 -8.86
C TYR A 97 21.84 -4.44 -9.78
N PRO A 98 21.28 -3.57 -10.61
CA PRO A 98 22.03 -2.86 -11.66
C PRO A 98 23.07 -1.86 -11.15
N LEU A 99 22.99 -1.46 -9.88
CA LEU A 99 23.93 -0.53 -9.26
C LEU A 99 24.89 -1.19 -8.25
N ARG A 100 24.76 -2.49 -7.98
CA ARG A 100 25.51 -3.19 -6.93
C ARG A 100 27.04 -3.03 -7.05
N GLU A 101 27.54 -3.15 -8.27
CA GLU A 101 29.00 -3.12 -8.56
C GLU A 101 29.52 -1.69 -8.85
N LYS A 102 28.68 -0.66 -8.77
CA LYS A 102 29.05 0.72 -9.04
C LYS A 102 29.43 1.44 -7.72
N ASN A 103 30.73 1.66 -7.54
CA ASN A 103 31.27 2.11 -6.25
C ASN A 103 31.60 3.62 -6.21
N THR A 104 31.33 4.34 -7.27
CA THR A 104 31.55 5.79 -7.36
C THR A 104 30.31 6.51 -7.87
N LEU A 105 30.13 7.76 -7.41
CA LEU A 105 29.04 8.61 -7.90
C LEU A 105 29.12 8.81 -9.44
N GLN A 106 30.33 8.79 -10.02
CA GLN A 106 30.51 8.92 -11.47
C GLN A 106 29.95 7.70 -12.20
N GLU A 107 30.17 6.49 -11.71
CA GLU A 107 29.61 5.26 -12.28
C GLU A 107 28.10 5.18 -12.15
N ILE A 108 27.54 5.60 -11.01
CA ILE A 108 26.10 5.64 -10.79
C ILE A 108 25.44 6.67 -11.73
N ARG A 109 26.06 7.82 -11.96
CA ARG A 109 25.57 8.85 -12.91
C ARG A 109 25.49 8.36 -14.35
N GLN A 110 26.22 7.32 -14.71
CA GLN A 110 26.19 6.69 -16.05
C GLN A 110 25.03 5.68 -16.20
N HIS A 111 24.36 5.32 -15.10
CA HIS A 111 23.19 4.46 -15.16
C HIS A 111 22.02 5.16 -15.85
N THR A 112 21.30 4.41 -16.68
CA THR A 112 20.12 4.93 -17.36
C THR A 112 18.90 4.78 -16.46
N PHE A 113 18.55 5.85 -15.74
CA PHE A 113 17.31 5.90 -14.98
C PHE A 113 16.09 6.09 -15.91
N PRO A 114 14.90 5.60 -15.51
CA PRO A 114 13.65 5.84 -16.26
C PRO A 114 13.39 7.34 -16.42
N ARG A 115 12.70 7.71 -17.49
CA ARG A 115 12.33 9.11 -17.79
C ARG A 115 10.85 9.18 -18.14
N LEU A 116 10.22 10.30 -17.83
CA LEU A 116 8.81 10.54 -18.14
C LEU A 116 8.44 10.24 -19.62
N LYS A 117 9.32 10.59 -20.57
CA LYS A 117 9.09 10.34 -22.00
C LYS A 117 9.00 8.86 -22.39
N ASP A 118 9.51 7.97 -21.53
CA ASP A 118 9.48 6.52 -21.74
C ASP A 118 8.18 5.90 -21.19
N MET A 119 7.34 6.73 -20.50
CA MET A 119 6.08 6.33 -19.86
C MET A 119 4.86 6.64 -20.72
N ASN A 120 3.86 5.77 -20.67
CA ASN A 120 2.60 5.96 -21.41
C ASN A 120 1.54 6.64 -20.54
N VAL A 121 1.72 7.94 -20.29
CA VAL A 121 0.80 8.76 -19.48
C VAL A 121 -0.62 8.76 -20.05
N GLU A 122 -0.76 8.85 -21.38
CA GLU A 122 -2.08 8.94 -22.03
C GLU A 122 -2.91 7.67 -21.89
N LYS A 123 -2.25 6.50 -21.85
CA LYS A 123 -2.92 5.22 -21.55
C LYS A 123 -3.61 5.30 -20.20
N TRP A 124 -2.89 5.67 -19.16
CA TRP A 124 -3.43 5.73 -17.79
C TRP A 124 -4.52 6.79 -17.64
N VAL A 125 -4.33 7.97 -18.22
CA VAL A 125 -5.35 9.02 -18.25
C VAL A 125 -6.64 8.50 -18.92
N GLY A 126 -6.50 7.77 -20.01
CA GLY A 126 -7.64 7.15 -20.71
C GLY A 126 -8.38 6.12 -19.84
N GLU A 127 -7.65 5.24 -19.17
CA GLU A 127 -8.20 4.20 -18.29
C GLU A 127 -8.88 4.80 -17.05
N ILE A 128 -8.22 5.73 -16.37
CA ILE A 128 -8.78 6.44 -15.20
C ILE A 128 -10.11 7.10 -15.56
N ARG A 129 -10.15 7.87 -16.65
CA ARG A 129 -11.37 8.55 -17.10
C ARG A 129 -12.47 7.58 -17.56
N HIS A 130 -12.07 6.45 -18.17
CA HIS A 130 -13.03 5.42 -18.55
C HIS A 130 -13.67 4.81 -17.30
N LEU A 131 -12.87 4.41 -16.32
CA LEU A 131 -13.39 3.81 -15.09
C LEU A 131 -14.22 4.82 -14.29
N ARG A 132 -13.80 6.10 -14.20
CA ARG A 132 -14.54 7.14 -13.46
C ARG A 132 -15.96 7.36 -13.97
N ARG A 133 -16.20 7.12 -15.25
CA ARG A 133 -17.58 7.21 -15.82
C ARG A 133 -18.46 6.03 -15.46
N ASN A 134 -17.89 4.91 -15.04
CA ASN A 134 -18.59 3.65 -14.85
C ASN A 134 -18.47 3.10 -13.42
N SER A 135 -17.76 3.76 -12.55
CA SER A 135 -17.52 3.34 -11.16
C SER A 135 -17.67 4.54 -10.21
N ASP A 136 -18.27 4.27 -9.08
CA ASP A 136 -18.39 5.20 -7.94
C ASP A 136 -17.36 4.93 -6.83
N GLN A 137 -16.37 4.07 -7.08
CA GLN A 137 -15.26 3.81 -6.16
C GLN A 137 -14.33 5.02 -6.02
N ALA A 138 -13.67 5.16 -4.88
CA ALA A 138 -12.51 6.05 -4.74
C ALA A 138 -11.31 5.48 -5.50
N PHE A 139 -10.48 6.34 -6.09
CA PHE A 139 -9.37 5.92 -6.92
C PHE A 139 -8.02 6.20 -6.26
N VAL A 140 -7.15 5.20 -6.28
CA VAL A 140 -5.76 5.27 -5.83
C VAL A 140 -4.83 5.15 -7.02
N LEU A 141 -3.91 6.10 -7.17
CA LEU A 141 -2.78 5.98 -8.09
C LEU A 141 -1.61 5.32 -7.35
N ALA A 142 -1.18 4.16 -7.76
CA ALA A 142 -0.10 3.38 -7.16
C ALA A 142 1.02 3.20 -8.19
N ASN A 143 2.23 3.03 -7.84
CA ASN A 143 2.90 2.86 -6.58
C ASN A 143 4.21 3.67 -6.60
N ALA A 144 4.62 4.31 -5.52
CA ALA A 144 5.90 5.00 -5.40
C ALA A 144 6.66 4.54 -4.15
N ASN A 145 7.53 3.55 -4.32
CA ASN A 145 8.47 3.07 -3.32
C ASN A 145 9.82 3.74 -3.57
N LEU A 146 10.23 4.67 -2.71
CA LEU A 146 11.42 5.48 -2.96
C LEU A 146 12.69 4.77 -2.49
N PHE A 147 12.74 4.41 -1.22
CA PHE A 147 13.87 3.72 -0.64
C PHE A 147 13.95 2.25 -1.08
N GLU A 148 12.82 1.57 -1.16
CA GLU A 148 12.79 0.21 -1.68
C GLU A 148 13.31 0.14 -3.12
N THR A 149 12.89 1.03 -4.02
CA THR A 149 13.44 1.11 -5.37
C THR A 149 14.95 1.38 -5.36
N THR A 150 15.44 2.18 -4.41
CA THR A 150 16.86 2.45 -4.24
C THR A 150 17.63 1.18 -3.89
N TRP A 151 17.20 0.42 -2.89
CA TRP A 151 17.90 -0.81 -2.54
C TRP A 151 17.58 -1.97 -3.50
N TYR A 152 16.47 -1.98 -4.23
CA TYR A 152 16.26 -2.91 -5.35
C TYR A 152 17.34 -2.75 -6.43
N MET A 153 17.80 -1.53 -6.66
CA MET A 153 18.89 -1.29 -7.60
C MET A 153 20.29 -1.53 -7.00
N ARG A 154 20.48 -1.20 -5.73
CA ARG A 154 21.80 -1.20 -5.06
C ARG A 154 22.14 -2.51 -4.35
N GLY A 155 21.14 -3.24 -3.90
CA GLY A 155 21.23 -4.34 -2.94
C GLY A 155 20.92 -3.87 -1.53
N PHE A 156 20.17 -4.69 -0.77
CA PHE A 156 19.66 -4.30 0.56
C PHE A 156 20.80 -3.95 1.53
N GLU A 157 21.72 -4.90 1.78
CA GLU A 157 22.86 -4.68 2.67
C GLU A 157 23.73 -3.51 2.23
N GLN A 158 24.04 -3.44 0.93
CA GLN A 158 24.88 -2.39 0.36
C GLN A 158 24.26 -0.99 0.49
N ALA A 159 22.92 -0.86 0.38
CA ALA A 159 22.26 0.41 0.57
C ALA A 159 22.40 0.92 2.00
N PHE A 160 22.29 0.05 3.01
CA PHE A 160 22.49 0.41 4.41
C PHE A 160 23.96 0.73 4.75
N GLU A 161 24.90 -0.02 4.18
CA GLU A 161 26.33 0.31 4.30
C GLU A 161 26.66 1.67 3.71
N ASP A 162 26.11 1.97 2.53
CA ASP A 162 26.36 3.23 1.83
C ASP A 162 25.75 4.43 2.56
N MET A 163 24.65 4.29 3.28
CA MET A 163 24.13 5.35 4.15
C MET A 163 25.18 5.84 5.15
N LEU A 164 26.03 4.94 5.63
CA LEU A 164 27.07 5.24 6.62
C LEU A 164 28.41 5.61 5.97
N LEU A 165 28.78 4.96 4.87
CA LEU A 165 30.11 5.04 4.29
C LEU A 165 30.18 5.96 3.06
N GLN A 166 29.10 6.09 2.31
CA GLN A 166 29.00 6.82 1.07
C GLN A 166 27.62 7.51 0.91
N PRO A 167 27.18 8.35 1.86
CA PRO A 167 25.84 8.93 1.87
C PRO A 167 25.46 9.67 0.58
N ASP A 168 26.42 10.31 -0.08
CA ASP A 168 26.21 11.00 -1.35
C ASP A 168 25.69 10.07 -2.46
N LEU A 169 26.03 8.76 -2.44
CA LEU A 169 25.53 7.79 -3.42
C LEU A 169 24.05 7.54 -3.19
N ILE A 170 23.66 7.31 -1.93
CA ILE A 170 22.26 7.06 -1.57
C ILE A 170 21.42 8.31 -1.84
N HIS A 171 21.85 9.47 -1.41
CA HIS A 171 21.14 10.72 -1.71
C HIS A 171 20.95 10.95 -3.20
N PHE A 172 21.97 10.66 -4.02
CA PHE A 172 21.85 10.79 -5.47
C PHE A 172 20.82 9.81 -6.06
N ILE A 173 20.83 8.55 -5.64
CA ILE A 173 19.87 7.55 -6.14
C ILE A 173 18.45 7.92 -5.70
N MET A 174 18.26 8.23 -4.42
CA MET A 174 16.97 8.67 -3.86
C MET A 174 16.41 9.91 -4.59
N ASP A 175 17.28 10.90 -4.91
CA ASP A 175 16.86 12.08 -5.66
C ASP A 175 16.40 11.73 -7.08
N ARG A 176 17.09 10.82 -7.78
CA ARG A 176 16.70 10.36 -9.12
C ARG A 176 15.38 9.60 -9.12
N VAL A 177 15.21 8.68 -8.15
CA VAL A 177 13.97 7.91 -7.97
C VAL A 177 12.80 8.84 -7.66
N THR A 178 12.97 9.71 -6.68
CA THR A 178 11.92 10.66 -6.26
C THR A 178 11.52 11.61 -7.38
N THR A 179 12.50 12.18 -8.09
CA THR A 179 12.23 13.08 -9.22
C THR A 179 11.44 12.39 -10.32
N PHE A 180 11.78 11.14 -10.64
CA PHE A 180 11.02 10.36 -11.62
C PHE A 180 9.56 10.17 -11.21
N PHE A 181 9.30 9.76 -9.95
CA PHE A 181 7.93 9.55 -9.47
C PHE A 181 7.14 10.87 -9.40
N ILE A 182 7.77 11.96 -8.98
CA ILE A 182 7.15 13.29 -8.99
C ILE A 182 6.72 13.67 -10.40
N ASP A 183 7.63 13.60 -11.38
CA ASP A 183 7.35 13.96 -12.77
C ASP A 183 6.23 13.09 -13.36
N TYR A 184 6.28 11.78 -13.10
CA TYR A 184 5.34 10.82 -13.66
C TYR A 184 3.94 10.97 -13.05
N PHE A 185 3.86 11.05 -11.73
CA PHE A 185 2.56 11.21 -11.04
C PHE A 185 1.96 12.59 -11.31
N TYR A 186 2.79 13.64 -11.33
CA TYR A 186 2.33 14.97 -11.74
C TYR A 186 1.73 14.97 -13.14
N ALA A 187 2.37 14.28 -14.10
CA ALA A 187 1.87 14.20 -15.47
C ALA A 187 0.50 13.52 -15.56
N ILE A 188 0.21 12.51 -14.73
CA ILE A 188 -1.09 11.85 -14.67
C ILE A 188 -2.10 12.72 -13.90
N LEU A 189 -1.76 13.14 -12.67
CA LEU A 189 -2.65 13.89 -11.78
C LEU A 189 -3.07 15.23 -12.37
N SER A 190 -2.18 15.95 -13.06
CA SER A 190 -2.52 17.20 -13.71
C SER A 190 -3.60 17.06 -14.79
N LYS A 191 -3.62 15.91 -15.48
CA LYS A 191 -4.62 15.58 -16.51
C LYS A 191 -5.91 14.99 -15.93
N CYS A 192 -5.83 14.32 -14.78
CA CYS A 192 -6.94 13.67 -14.08
C CYS A 192 -7.32 14.39 -12.78
N ARG A 193 -7.19 15.71 -12.74
CA ARG A 193 -7.42 16.49 -11.52
C ARG A 193 -8.83 16.30 -10.97
N GLY A 194 -8.93 15.87 -9.70
CA GLY A 194 -10.20 15.56 -9.05
C GLY A 194 -10.80 14.19 -9.41
N GLU A 195 -10.14 13.41 -10.28
CA GLU A 195 -10.52 12.05 -10.61
C GLU A 195 -9.79 10.99 -9.77
N ILE A 196 -8.60 11.32 -9.24
CA ILE A 196 -7.83 10.50 -8.30
C ILE A 196 -8.01 11.07 -6.90
N ASP A 197 -8.37 10.22 -5.95
CA ASP A 197 -8.67 10.59 -4.57
C ASP A 197 -7.46 10.42 -3.64
N MET A 198 -6.66 9.38 -3.88
CA MET A 198 -5.46 9.07 -3.12
C MET A 198 -4.30 8.70 -4.03
N VAL A 199 -3.09 8.90 -3.53
CA VAL A 199 -1.85 8.39 -4.15
C VAL A 199 -1.14 7.51 -3.12
N PHE A 200 -0.78 6.31 -3.55
CA PHE A 200 -0.06 5.35 -2.74
C PHE A 200 1.45 5.57 -2.88
N THR A 201 2.07 5.89 -1.76
CA THR A 201 3.52 5.92 -1.57
C THR A 201 3.92 4.88 -0.53
N ALA A 202 5.13 4.36 -0.60
CA ALA A 202 5.54 3.28 0.28
C ALA A 202 7.05 3.27 0.53
N ASP A 203 7.42 2.77 1.66
CA ASP A 203 8.71 2.14 1.95
C ASP A 203 8.59 1.36 3.26
N ASP A 204 9.00 0.10 3.26
CA ASP A 204 9.06 -0.68 4.48
C ASP A 204 10.21 -0.20 5.36
N ILE A 205 9.85 0.44 6.48
CA ILE A 205 10.79 0.94 7.48
C ILE A 205 10.78 0.14 8.77
N GLY A 206 9.84 -0.82 8.92
CA GLY A 206 9.66 -1.68 10.09
C GLY A 206 9.91 -3.15 9.82
N HIS A 207 10.18 -3.89 10.89
CA HIS A 207 10.14 -5.35 10.95
C HIS A 207 9.29 -5.79 12.16
N GLN A 208 9.28 -7.09 12.51
CA GLN A 208 8.38 -7.59 13.56
C GLN A 208 8.60 -6.94 14.94
N ASP A 209 9.84 -6.54 15.27
CA ASP A 209 10.23 -6.12 16.62
C ASP A 209 10.55 -4.62 16.73
N GLY A 210 10.65 -3.88 15.62
CA GLY A 210 11.02 -2.44 15.60
C GLY A 210 11.30 -1.91 14.20
N LEU A 211 12.00 -0.78 14.11
CA LEU A 211 12.41 -0.20 12.84
C LEU A 211 13.65 -0.92 12.26
N LEU A 212 13.77 -0.92 10.93
CA LEU A 212 14.95 -1.42 10.20
C LEU A 212 16.17 -0.52 10.35
N LEU A 213 15.95 0.76 10.66
CA LEU A 213 16.98 1.79 10.80
C LEU A 213 16.56 2.74 11.94
N SER A 214 17.54 3.50 12.47
CA SER A 214 17.22 4.50 13.49
C SER A 214 16.33 5.61 12.92
N LEU A 215 15.57 6.28 13.78
CA LEU A 215 14.78 7.46 13.36
C LEU A 215 15.65 8.54 12.73
N ASP A 216 16.86 8.79 13.27
CA ASP A 216 17.78 9.77 12.72
C ASP A 216 18.17 9.42 11.27
N MET A 217 18.47 8.15 10.98
CA MET A 217 18.77 7.70 9.62
C MET A 217 17.54 7.81 8.70
N TRP A 218 16.35 7.47 9.20
CA TRP A 218 15.13 7.64 8.45
C TRP A 218 14.84 9.11 8.13
N GLU A 219 15.05 10.01 9.10
CA GLU A 219 14.87 11.45 8.91
C GLU A 219 15.88 12.06 7.92
N GLU A 220 17.08 11.51 7.85
CA GLU A 220 18.11 11.97 6.92
C GLU A 220 17.91 11.40 5.50
N PHE A 221 17.72 10.07 5.37
CA PHE A 221 17.82 9.38 4.09
C PHE A 221 16.48 9.08 3.40
N ILE A 222 15.36 9.07 4.12
CA ILE A 222 14.07 8.64 3.56
C ILE A 222 13.03 9.77 3.62
N LYS A 223 12.75 10.30 4.81
CA LYS A 223 11.72 11.32 5.04
C LYS A 223 11.78 12.52 4.08
N PRO A 224 12.93 13.16 3.79
CA PRO A 224 12.97 14.36 2.94
C PRO A 224 12.49 14.13 1.50
N TYR A 225 12.67 12.92 1.00
CA TYR A 225 12.25 12.52 -0.34
C TYR A 225 10.74 12.28 -0.40
N HIS A 226 10.18 11.65 0.63
CA HIS A 226 8.73 11.49 0.74
C HIS A 226 8.02 12.83 0.97
N VAL A 227 8.57 13.76 1.74
CA VAL A 227 8.01 15.11 1.89
C VAL A 227 7.82 15.77 0.51
N ARG A 228 8.81 15.69 -0.37
CA ARG A 228 8.74 16.30 -1.71
C ARG A 228 7.61 15.72 -2.57
N ILE A 229 7.44 14.40 -2.58
CA ILE A 229 6.37 13.78 -3.38
C ILE A 229 5.01 14.00 -2.73
N ASN A 230 4.90 13.94 -1.41
CA ASN A 230 3.65 14.15 -0.68
C ASN A 230 3.14 15.59 -0.84
N GLU A 231 4.01 16.59 -0.79
CA GLU A 231 3.67 17.98 -1.10
C GLU A 231 3.13 18.14 -2.53
N MET A 232 3.73 17.48 -3.51
CA MET A 232 3.24 17.49 -4.89
C MET A 232 1.85 16.87 -4.97
N ILE A 233 1.62 15.72 -4.31
CA ILE A 233 0.33 15.02 -4.29
C ILE A 233 -0.75 15.93 -3.68
N HIS A 234 -0.50 16.55 -2.53
CA HIS A 234 -1.43 17.48 -1.90
C HIS A 234 -1.73 18.70 -2.78
N ASN A 235 -0.72 19.26 -3.46
CA ASN A 235 -0.90 20.38 -4.40
C ASN A 235 -1.77 19.98 -5.61
N MET A 236 -1.85 18.69 -5.94
CA MET A 236 -2.77 18.17 -6.96
C MET A 236 -4.17 17.88 -6.43
N GLY A 237 -4.39 17.96 -5.12
CA GLY A 237 -5.68 17.77 -4.44
C GLY A 237 -6.01 16.33 -4.11
N ALA A 238 -5.03 15.42 -4.11
CA ALA A 238 -5.17 14.04 -3.66
C ALA A 238 -4.63 13.86 -2.23
N ARG A 239 -5.09 12.80 -1.53
CA ARG A 239 -4.58 12.37 -0.23
C ARG A 239 -3.41 11.39 -0.40
N VAL A 240 -2.51 11.35 0.57
CA VAL A 240 -1.39 10.41 0.61
C VAL A 240 -1.74 9.20 1.46
N ILE A 241 -1.78 8.02 0.87
CA ILE A 241 -1.79 6.75 1.60
C ILE A 241 -0.38 6.18 1.58
N TYR A 242 0.18 5.96 2.77
CA TYR A 242 1.55 5.50 2.93
C TYR A 242 1.59 4.09 3.50
N HIS A 243 2.26 3.22 2.77
CA HIS A 243 2.48 1.82 3.19
C HIS A 243 3.82 1.65 3.89
N THR A 244 3.77 0.92 4.98
CA THR A 244 4.95 0.33 5.63
C THR A 244 4.50 -0.84 6.50
N ASP A 245 5.19 -1.94 6.38
CA ASP A 245 4.97 -3.10 7.23
C ASP A 245 5.71 -2.99 8.58
N GLY A 246 5.31 -3.83 9.53
CA GLY A 246 6.03 -4.06 10.78
C GLY A 246 5.68 -3.14 11.94
N ALA A 247 6.61 -3.08 12.89
CA ALA A 247 6.50 -2.31 14.13
C ALA A 247 6.97 -0.87 13.93
N VAL A 248 6.07 0.01 13.48
CA VAL A 248 6.38 1.40 13.11
C VAL A 248 5.81 2.45 14.06
N SER A 249 5.26 2.04 15.20
CA SER A 249 4.58 2.94 16.14
C SER A 249 5.43 4.14 16.58
N GLU A 250 6.74 3.99 16.72
CA GLU A 250 7.64 5.08 17.08
C GLU A 250 7.90 6.09 15.95
N ALA A 251 7.72 5.67 14.69
CA ALA A 251 7.87 6.54 13.52
C ALA A 251 6.60 7.34 13.19
N VAL A 252 5.42 6.97 13.75
CA VAL A 252 4.14 7.60 13.40
C VAL A 252 4.14 9.13 13.50
N PRO A 253 4.69 9.77 14.55
CA PRO A 253 4.78 11.24 14.58
C PRO A 253 5.55 11.81 13.39
N GLY A 254 6.68 11.21 13.06
CA GLY A 254 7.50 11.61 11.92
C GLY A 254 6.84 11.34 10.56
N LEU A 255 6.05 10.27 10.44
CA LEU A 255 5.24 9.97 9.25
C LEU A 255 4.13 11.02 9.05
N ILE A 256 3.49 11.46 10.13
CA ILE A 256 2.51 12.56 10.07
C ILE A 256 3.20 13.86 9.60
N ASP A 257 4.35 14.20 10.18
CA ASP A 257 5.16 15.36 9.75
C ASP A 257 5.66 15.26 8.30
N MET A 258 5.85 14.04 7.80
CA MET A 258 6.18 13.73 6.40
C MET A 258 5.00 14.02 5.46
N GLY A 259 3.78 14.19 6.00
CA GLY A 259 2.59 14.57 5.25
C GLY A 259 1.78 13.38 4.72
N ILE A 260 1.69 12.29 5.47
CA ILE A 260 0.75 11.22 5.14
C ILE A 260 -0.65 11.53 5.68
N ASP A 261 -1.69 11.14 4.94
CA ASP A 261 -3.09 11.24 5.38
C ASP A 261 -3.61 9.90 5.92
N VAL A 262 -3.10 8.79 5.37
CA VAL A 262 -3.51 7.42 5.74
C VAL A 262 -2.28 6.56 5.98
N LEU A 263 -2.22 5.89 7.12
CA LEU A 263 -1.23 4.86 7.40
C LEU A 263 -1.79 3.48 7.05
N GLN A 264 -1.08 2.75 6.24
CA GLN A 264 -1.32 1.39 5.77
C GLN A 264 0.01 0.60 5.93
N ALA A 265 0.09 -0.65 6.32
CA ALA A 265 -0.80 -1.78 6.33
C ALA A 265 -1.44 -2.12 7.70
N LEU A 266 -1.00 -1.56 8.82
CA LEU A 266 -1.46 -1.81 10.20
C LEU A 266 -1.23 -3.26 10.64
N GLN A 267 0.02 -3.66 10.72
CA GLN A 267 0.39 -5.01 11.14
C GLN A 267 0.34 -5.15 12.69
N PHE A 268 -0.85 -5.37 13.25
CA PHE A 268 -1.06 -5.50 14.71
C PHE A 268 -0.43 -6.75 15.34
N SER A 269 0.13 -7.66 14.54
CA SER A 269 0.94 -8.78 15.04
C SER A 269 2.38 -8.41 15.35
N ALA A 270 2.83 -7.22 14.93
CA ALA A 270 4.16 -6.67 15.20
C ALA A 270 4.22 -5.97 16.58
N ALA A 271 5.42 -5.79 17.09
CA ALA A 271 5.64 -5.22 18.43
C ALA A 271 5.10 -3.77 18.52
N ASN A 272 4.47 -3.45 19.64
CA ASN A 272 3.95 -2.12 19.96
C ASN A 272 2.92 -1.55 18.98
N MET A 273 2.38 -2.37 18.07
CA MET A 273 1.31 -1.99 17.15
C MET A 273 -0.05 -2.30 17.78
N ASP A 274 -0.56 -1.39 18.61
CA ASP A 274 -1.86 -1.51 19.28
C ASP A 274 -2.90 -0.60 18.65
N PRO A 275 -4.07 -1.12 18.16
CA PRO A 275 -5.07 -0.31 17.46
C PRO A 275 -5.72 0.75 18.35
N HIS A 276 -5.87 0.49 19.66
CA HIS A 276 -6.40 1.51 20.59
C HIS A 276 -5.43 2.67 20.75
N GLN A 277 -4.14 2.38 20.97
CA GLN A 277 -3.12 3.42 21.12
C GLN A 277 -2.98 4.26 19.85
N LEU A 278 -2.97 3.62 18.67
CA LEU A 278 -2.91 4.36 17.39
C LEU A 278 -4.15 5.26 17.22
N LYS A 279 -5.35 4.73 17.45
CA LYS A 279 -6.58 5.52 17.30
C LYS A 279 -6.68 6.65 18.32
N ASP A 280 -6.37 6.39 19.59
CA ASP A 280 -6.46 7.38 20.66
C ASP A 280 -5.45 8.53 20.47
N ASN A 281 -4.21 8.19 20.06
CA ASN A 281 -3.15 9.17 19.90
C ASN A 281 -3.25 9.96 18.58
N TYR A 282 -3.61 9.30 17.48
CA TYR A 282 -3.48 9.90 16.14
C TYR A 282 -4.78 9.94 15.33
N GLY A 283 -5.82 9.23 15.73
CA GLY A 283 -7.06 9.06 14.96
C GLY A 283 -7.89 10.31 14.70
N LYS A 284 -7.45 11.50 15.16
CA LYS A 284 -8.06 12.80 14.83
C LYS A 284 -7.38 13.49 13.62
N ILE A 285 -6.18 13.04 13.28
CA ILE A 285 -5.33 13.69 12.27
C ILE A 285 -4.78 12.70 11.24
N LEU A 286 -4.83 11.40 11.55
CA LEU A 286 -4.35 10.33 10.68
C LEU A 286 -5.47 9.29 10.49
N CYS A 287 -5.71 8.92 9.25
CA CYS A 287 -6.56 7.81 8.90
C CYS A 287 -5.76 6.50 8.87
N PHE A 288 -6.47 5.39 8.89
CA PHE A 288 -5.90 4.05 8.96
C PHE A 288 -6.51 3.16 7.89
N GLU A 289 -5.71 2.29 7.25
CA GLU A 289 -6.19 1.30 6.31
C GLU A 289 -5.58 -0.07 6.58
N GLY A 290 -6.39 -1.14 6.48
CA GLY A 290 -5.94 -2.52 6.67
C GLY A 290 -6.28 -3.09 8.05
N GLY A 291 -5.31 -3.79 8.65
CA GLY A 291 -5.36 -4.27 10.05
C GLY A 291 -5.84 -5.70 10.24
N MET A 292 -6.64 -6.30 9.33
CA MET A 292 -7.01 -7.70 9.45
C MET A 292 -5.78 -8.60 9.25
N CYS A 293 -5.41 -9.32 10.29
CA CYS A 293 -4.17 -10.08 10.33
C CYS A 293 -4.13 -11.24 9.32
N VAL A 294 -3.26 -11.12 8.31
CA VAL A 294 -3.03 -12.16 7.29
C VAL A 294 -2.02 -13.23 7.72
N GLN A 295 -1.37 -13.08 8.88
CA GLN A 295 -0.38 -14.02 9.40
C GLN A 295 -0.95 -15.02 10.41
N LYS A 296 -2.00 -14.66 11.14
CA LYS A 296 -2.54 -15.47 12.24
C LYS A 296 -4.05 -15.65 12.15
N VAL A 297 -4.83 -14.56 12.16
CA VAL A 297 -6.29 -14.62 12.28
C VAL A 297 -6.94 -15.19 11.01
N LEU A 298 -6.65 -14.61 9.84
CA LEU A 298 -7.24 -15.09 8.58
C LEU A 298 -6.83 -16.52 8.25
N PRO A 299 -5.54 -16.93 8.32
CA PRO A 299 -5.14 -18.28 7.92
C PRO A 299 -5.44 -19.36 8.96
N PHE A 300 -5.49 -19.06 10.25
CA PHE A 300 -5.53 -20.09 11.31
C PHE A 300 -6.68 -19.91 12.30
N GLY A 301 -7.40 -18.81 12.27
CA GLY A 301 -8.58 -18.59 13.11
C GLY A 301 -9.79 -19.40 12.61
N THR A 302 -10.75 -19.60 13.47
CA THR A 302 -12.10 -20.06 13.10
C THR A 302 -12.88 -18.92 12.43
N VAL A 303 -13.92 -19.24 11.70
CA VAL A 303 -14.85 -18.27 11.09
C VAL A 303 -15.36 -17.26 12.12
N GLU A 304 -15.68 -17.71 13.34
CA GLU A 304 -16.17 -16.81 14.40
C GLU A 304 -15.08 -15.89 14.96
N GLU A 305 -13.84 -16.36 15.11
CA GLU A 305 -12.70 -15.52 15.50
C GLU A 305 -12.41 -14.45 14.47
N VAL A 306 -12.49 -14.79 13.15
CA VAL A 306 -12.36 -13.81 12.06
C VAL A 306 -13.45 -12.74 12.15
N ARG A 307 -14.71 -13.13 12.36
CA ARG A 307 -15.82 -12.18 12.54
C ARG A 307 -15.63 -11.29 13.77
N GLN A 308 -15.24 -11.87 14.88
CA GLN A 308 -15.00 -11.11 16.13
C GLN A 308 -13.86 -10.11 15.96
N GLU A 309 -12.77 -10.50 15.31
CA GLU A 309 -11.65 -9.59 15.04
C GLU A 309 -12.05 -8.46 14.08
N THR A 310 -12.83 -8.77 13.04
CA THR A 310 -13.38 -7.75 12.14
C THR A 310 -14.22 -6.71 12.91
N ARG A 311 -15.16 -7.17 13.74
CA ARG A 311 -15.97 -6.27 14.60
C ARG A 311 -15.11 -5.45 15.54
N ARG A 312 -14.11 -6.07 16.15
CA ARG A 312 -13.18 -5.39 17.07
C ARG A 312 -12.44 -4.25 16.37
N LEU A 313 -11.84 -4.51 15.22
CA LEU A 313 -11.11 -3.50 14.46
C LEU A 313 -12.02 -2.35 14.02
N ILE A 314 -13.19 -2.67 13.46
CA ILE A 314 -14.18 -1.66 13.05
C ILE A 314 -14.63 -0.81 14.25
N SER A 315 -14.90 -1.43 15.41
CA SER A 315 -15.35 -0.71 16.61
C SER A 315 -14.28 0.22 17.20
N ILE A 316 -12.99 -0.13 17.05
CA ILE A 316 -11.87 0.68 17.55
C ILE A 316 -11.52 1.76 16.53
N LEU A 317 -11.16 1.35 15.31
CA LEU A 317 -10.58 2.24 14.30
C LEU A 317 -11.64 3.04 13.55
N GLY A 318 -12.83 2.49 13.35
CA GLY A 318 -13.94 3.14 12.65
C GLY A 318 -14.67 4.22 13.44
N LYS A 319 -14.49 4.26 14.76
CA LYS A 319 -15.12 5.27 15.62
C LYS A 319 -14.75 6.68 15.19
N ASN A 320 -15.76 7.52 14.94
CA ASN A 320 -15.63 8.89 14.43
C ASN A 320 -14.92 8.98 13.05
N GLY A 321 -15.06 7.97 12.18
CA GLY A 321 -14.42 7.94 10.87
C GLY A 321 -12.91 7.66 10.91
N GLY A 322 -12.20 7.91 9.82
CA GLY A 322 -10.75 7.76 9.73
C GLY A 322 -10.27 6.31 9.62
N TYR A 323 -11.11 5.40 9.08
CA TYR A 323 -10.71 4.01 8.89
C TYR A 323 -11.27 3.42 7.59
N LEU A 324 -10.43 2.70 6.87
CA LEU A 324 -10.77 1.84 5.75
C LEU A 324 -10.42 0.39 6.16
N CYS A 325 -11.44 -0.47 6.24
CA CYS A 325 -11.26 -1.85 6.70
C CYS A 325 -10.67 -2.70 5.57
N GLY A 326 -9.59 -3.41 5.87
CA GLY A 326 -8.91 -4.27 4.89
C GLY A 326 -8.00 -5.31 5.55
N PRO A 327 -7.45 -6.25 4.77
CA PRO A 327 -6.38 -7.11 5.23
C PRO A 327 -5.10 -6.29 5.45
N SER A 328 -4.25 -6.71 6.38
CA SER A 328 -2.98 -6.01 6.65
C SER A 328 -1.96 -6.12 5.49
N HIS A 329 -2.11 -7.10 4.61
CA HIS A 329 -1.30 -7.32 3.40
C HIS A 329 -2.01 -8.34 2.49
N PHE A 330 -1.33 -8.87 1.45
CA PHE A 330 -1.84 -9.94 0.60
C PHE A 330 -2.32 -11.14 1.41
N ILE A 331 -3.54 -11.60 1.14
CA ILE A 331 -4.09 -12.85 1.68
C ILE A 331 -3.37 -14.02 1.01
N GLN A 332 -2.62 -14.79 1.77
CA GLN A 332 -1.70 -15.81 1.29
C GLN A 332 -2.41 -17.12 0.90
N ALA A 333 -1.71 -17.90 0.05
CA ALA A 333 -2.09 -19.28 -0.24
C ALA A 333 -2.26 -20.09 1.05
N GLY A 334 -3.30 -20.95 1.11
CA GLY A 334 -3.62 -21.74 2.28
C GLY A 334 -4.57 -21.06 3.29
N THR A 335 -4.90 -19.78 3.12
CA THR A 335 -5.96 -19.16 3.90
C THR A 335 -7.31 -19.80 3.58
N PRO A 336 -8.10 -20.30 4.57
CA PRO A 336 -9.39 -20.91 4.34
C PRO A 336 -10.37 -19.96 3.63
N ALA A 337 -11.02 -20.45 2.58
CA ALA A 337 -11.97 -19.68 1.79
C ALA A 337 -13.14 -19.14 2.62
N GLU A 338 -13.63 -19.93 3.58
CA GLU A 338 -14.66 -19.53 4.53
C GLU A 338 -14.25 -18.38 5.44
N ASN A 339 -12.96 -18.27 5.79
CA ASN A 339 -12.42 -17.18 6.58
C ASN A 339 -12.34 -15.88 5.76
N ILE A 340 -11.93 -15.99 4.49
CA ILE A 340 -11.93 -14.84 3.57
C ILE A 340 -13.37 -14.32 3.39
N ALA A 341 -14.31 -15.22 3.11
CA ALA A 341 -15.71 -14.85 2.96
C ALA A 341 -16.30 -14.25 4.25
N ALA A 342 -15.98 -14.83 5.40
CA ALA A 342 -16.45 -14.31 6.69
C ALA A 342 -15.93 -12.91 7.00
N PHE A 343 -14.69 -12.59 6.64
CA PHE A 343 -14.11 -11.25 6.79
C PHE A 343 -14.89 -10.22 5.98
N PHE A 344 -15.07 -10.45 4.67
CA PHE A 344 -15.75 -9.49 3.80
C PHE A 344 -17.24 -9.34 4.14
N ASP A 345 -17.95 -10.44 4.42
CA ASP A 345 -19.35 -10.39 4.84
C ASP A 345 -19.50 -9.56 6.12
N GLU A 346 -18.66 -9.82 7.14
CA GLU A 346 -18.74 -9.12 8.41
C GLU A 346 -18.35 -7.64 8.28
N ALA A 347 -17.32 -7.33 7.49
CA ALA A 347 -16.90 -5.95 7.26
C ALA A 347 -18.00 -5.10 6.60
N ARG A 348 -18.81 -5.69 5.71
CA ARG A 348 -19.96 -5.02 5.10
C ARG A 348 -21.14 -4.86 6.06
N ASP A 349 -21.46 -5.91 6.79
CA ASP A 349 -22.75 -6.02 7.50
C ASP A 349 -22.68 -5.42 8.91
N PHE A 350 -21.48 -5.37 9.52
CA PHE A 350 -21.30 -4.84 10.87
C PHE A 350 -21.33 -3.30 10.87
N LYS A 351 -22.23 -2.76 11.71
CA LYS A 351 -22.36 -1.33 11.99
C LYS A 351 -22.11 -1.13 13.49
N PRO A 352 -21.05 -0.39 13.89
CA PRO A 352 -20.72 -0.16 15.29
C PRO A 352 -21.74 0.67 16.03
#